data_9fc468f598aada24a5bde8474ba49375
#
_entry.id   9fc468f598aada24a5bde8474ba49375
#
_cell.length_a   1.000
_cell.length_b   1.000
_cell.length_c   1.000
_cell.angle_alpha   90.00
_cell.angle_beta   90.00
_cell.angle_gamma   90.00
#
_symmetry.space_group_name_H-M   'P 1'
#
loop_
_entity.id
_entity.type
_entity.pdbx_description
1 polymer ?
#
loop_
_entity_poly.entity_id
_entity_poly.type
_entity_poly.pdbx_seq_one_letter_code
_entity_poly.pdbx_strand_id
1 'polypeptide(L)'
;MAVLRLLSAGAAQAVCEQVIAAFQRDTGHDVEATYGAVGAMKARMVGGEPVDVIILSAQLIQDLVSGGMVAVSSVTDIGKVGTGVAVRAGTPLPEVRTREALRGNILAASVIVCPDPATATAGKIVMKLMDRLGVAVQVEDRMQFYPNGYAAMNWLAASSGALELGITQNTEILPNPGVTLVAPLPDEFQMKTVYTAGVAAHAAQPELARDFVSRMMAAEFRPSLRAAGFEIDT
;
A
#
# COMPACT_ATOMS: atom_id res chain seq x y z
N MET A 1 -29.39 7.69 7.45
CA MET A 1 -28.11 6.99 7.46
C MET A 1 -27.47 7.26 6.10
N ALA A 2 -26.30 7.87 6.04
CA ALA A 2 -25.58 8.14 4.78
C ALA A 2 -24.51 7.05 4.57
N VAL A 3 -24.10 6.86 3.33
CA VAL A 3 -23.00 5.96 2.95
C VAL A 3 -21.85 6.80 2.41
N LEU A 4 -20.68 6.67 3.03
CA LEU A 4 -19.43 7.27 2.56
C LEU A 4 -18.72 6.26 1.64
N ARG A 5 -18.32 6.68 0.44
CA ARG A 5 -17.61 5.84 -0.52
C ARG A 5 -16.11 6.14 -0.52
N LEU A 6 -15.33 5.13 -0.19
CA LEU A 6 -13.86 5.20 -0.10
C LEU A 6 -13.21 4.38 -1.20
N LEU A 7 -12.38 4.99 -2.02
CA LEU A 7 -11.40 4.31 -2.87
C LEU A 7 -10.01 4.46 -2.26
N SER A 8 -9.33 3.37 -1.93
CA SER A 8 -8.05 3.44 -1.21
C SER A 8 -6.98 2.52 -1.79
N ALA A 9 -5.75 2.99 -1.72
CA ALA A 9 -4.58 2.15 -1.86
C ALA A 9 -4.62 0.98 -0.87
N GLY A 10 -4.25 -0.22 -1.30
CA GLY A 10 -4.08 -1.38 -0.42
C GLY A 10 -3.15 -1.08 0.77
N ALA A 11 -2.09 -0.31 0.54
CA ALA A 11 -1.17 0.09 1.59
C ALA A 11 -1.80 0.80 2.81
N ALA A 12 -2.98 1.42 2.66
CA ALA A 12 -3.70 2.06 3.76
C ALA A 12 -4.82 1.18 4.34
N GLN A 13 -5.10 -0.01 3.78
CA GLN A 13 -6.26 -0.83 4.11
C GLN A 13 -6.37 -1.12 5.61
N ALA A 14 -5.33 -1.64 6.25
CA ALA A 14 -5.38 -2.05 7.66
C ALA A 14 -5.73 -0.90 8.62
N VAL A 15 -5.29 0.32 8.30
CA VAL A 15 -5.65 1.51 9.10
C VAL A 15 -7.05 2.01 8.74
N CYS A 16 -7.41 2.02 7.46
CA CYS A 16 -8.77 2.39 7.05
C CYS A 16 -9.83 1.54 7.74
N GLU A 17 -9.64 0.23 7.82
CA GLU A 17 -10.60 -0.68 8.47
C GLU A 17 -10.81 -0.33 9.96
N GLN A 18 -9.77 0.07 10.68
CA GLN A 18 -9.89 0.51 12.07
C GLN A 18 -10.61 1.86 12.19
N VAL A 19 -10.27 2.83 11.31
CA VAL A 19 -10.94 4.14 11.28
C VAL A 19 -12.41 3.99 10.88
N ILE A 20 -12.72 3.11 9.92
CA ILE A 20 -14.10 2.80 9.50
C ILE A 20 -14.90 2.27 10.68
N ALA A 21 -14.38 1.29 11.41
CA ALA A 21 -15.08 0.73 12.56
C ALA A 21 -15.39 1.78 13.64
N ALA A 22 -14.45 2.69 13.91
CA ALA A 22 -14.68 3.80 14.83
C ALA A 22 -15.68 4.82 14.27
N PHE A 23 -15.53 5.21 13.00
CA PHE A 23 -16.40 6.15 12.33
C PHE A 23 -17.86 5.68 12.32
N GLN A 24 -18.12 4.43 11.95
CA GLN A 24 -19.46 3.83 11.94
C GLN A 24 -20.08 3.81 13.34
N ARG A 25 -19.30 3.41 14.35
CA ARG A 25 -19.76 3.39 15.75
C ARG A 25 -20.17 4.78 16.27
N ASP A 26 -19.35 5.79 15.96
CA ASP A 26 -19.49 7.13 16.54
C ASP A 26 -20.51 8.00 15.79
N THR A 27 -20.67 7.77 14.48
CA THR A 27 -21.53 8.59 13.62
C THR A 27 -22.84 7.91 13.22
N GLY A 28 -22.91 6.59 13.29
CA GLY A 28 -24.03 5.79 12.77
C GLY A 28 -24.14 5.80 11.23
N HIS A 29 -23.09 6.25 10.52
CA HIS A 29 -23.04 6.25 9.06
C HIS A 29 -22.23 5.06 8.56
N ASP A 30 -22.57 4.53 7.37
CA ASP A 30 -21.84 3.43 6.75
C ASP A 30 -20.67 3.92 5.88
N VAL A 31 -19.67 3.05 5.70
CA VAL A 31 -18.56 3.27 4.78
C VAL A 31 -18.44 2.08 3.83
N GLU A 32 -18.54 2.33 2.54
CA GLU A 32 -18.25 1.37 1.47
C GLU A 32 -16.83 1.60 0.98
N ALA A 33 -15.92 0.73 1.38
CA ALA A 33 -14.51 0.84 1.03
C ALA A 33 -14.11 -0.15 -0.07
N THR A 34 -13.37 0.33 -1.06
CA THR A 34 -12.71 -0.52 -2.06
C THR A 34 -11.20 -0.26 -2.02
N TYR A 35 -10.45 -1.36 -1.98
CA TYR A 35 -8.99 -1.33 -1.89
C TYR A 35 -8.33 -1.91 -3.14
N GLY A 36 -7.20 -1.35 -3.55
CA GLY A 36 -6.47 -1.84 -4.72
C GLY A 36 -5.17 -1.10 -4.99
N ALA A 37 -4.57 -1.37 -6.16
CA ALA A 37 -3.42 -0.60 -6.61
C ALA A 37 -3.80 0.86 -6.86
N VAL A 38 -2.90 1.78 -6.53
CA VAL A 38 -3.14 3.23 -6.62
C VAL A 38 -3.58 3.68 -8.01
N GLY A 39 -2.99 3.09 -9.07
CA GLY A 39 -3.37 3.40 -10.46
C GLY A 39 -4.76 2.91 -10.82
N ALA A 40 -5.16 1.72 -10.31
CA ALA A 40 -6.49 1.17 -10.53
C ALA A 40 -7.56 2.02 -9.82
N MET A 41 -7.31 2.45 -8.57
CA MET A 41 -8.22 3.30 -7.82
C MET A 41 -8.36 4.69 -8.47
N LYS A 42 -7.24 5.28 -8.94
CA LYS A 42 -7.29 6.52 -9.73
C LYS A 42 -8.14 6.35 -10.99
N ALA A 43 -7.94 5.25 -11.74
CA ALA A 43 -8.68 4.99 -12.98
C ALA A 43 -10.20 4.87 -12.73
N ARG A 44 -10.63 4.24 -11.65
CA ARG A 44 -12.05 4.15 -11.27
C ARG A 44 -12.65 5.53 -11.02
N MET A 45 -11.97 6.39 -10.24
CA MET A 45 -12.42 7.77 -10.00
C MET A 45 -12.49 8.58 -11.29
N VAL A 46 -11.45 8.51 -12.13
CA VAL A 46 -11.42 9.21 -13.43
C VAL A 46 -12.49 8.68 -14.37
N GLY A 47 -12.83 7.39 -14.27
CA GLY A 47 -13.92 6.75 -15.01
C GLY A 47 -15.33 7.12 -14.53
N GLY A 48 -15.45 8.00 -13.53
CA GLY A 48 -16.73 8.52 -13.02
C GLY A 48 -17.39 7.67 -11.95
N GLU A 49 -16.65 6.73 -11.33
CA GLU A 49 -17.19 5.99 -10.20
C GLU A 49 -17.46 6.94 -9.02
N PRO A 50 -18.66 6.88 -8.38
CA PRO A 50 -18.97 7.70 -7.23
C PRO A 50 -17.99 7.45 -6.08
N VAL A 51 -17.36 8.50 -5.59
CA VAL A 51 -16.40 8.46 -4.49
C VAL A 51 -16.49 9.73 -3.65
N ASP A 52 -16.36 9.61 -2.35
CA ASP A 52 -16.32 10.72 -1.41
C ASP A 52 -14.89 10.96 -0.91
N VAL A 53 -14.15 9.89 -0.60
CA VAL A 53 -12.75 9.94 -0.14
C VAL A 53 -11.88 9.06 -1.02
N ILE A 54 -10.73 9.57 -1.42
CA ILE A 54 -9.71 8.79 -2.14
C ILE A 54 -8.37 8.84 -1.43
N ILE A 55 -7.68 7.68 -1.33
CA ILE A 55 -6.36 7.56 -0.70
C ILE A 55 -5.41 6.91 -1.70
N LEU A 56 -4.41 7.67 -2.14
CA LEU A 56 -3.42 7.22 -3.12
C LEU A 56 -2.00 7.68 -2.69
N SER A 57 -1.01 7.44 -3.56
CA SER A 57 0.28 8.12 -3.40
C SER A 57 0.13 9.62 -3.65
N ALA A 58 0.93 10.44 -2.94
CA ALA A 58 0.86 11.91 -3.01
C ALA A 58 0.87 12.44 -4.44
N GLN A 59 1.73 11.88 -5.31
CA GLN A 59 1.79 12.30 -6.72
C GLN A 59 0.45 12.10 -7.43
N LEU A 60 -0.24 10.96 -7.22
CA LEU A 60 -1.51 10.69 -7.87
C LEU A 60 -2.65 11.55 -7.31
N ILE A 61 -2.62 11.88 -6.02
CA ILE A 61 -3.55 12.86 -5.42
C ILE A 61 -3.31 14.24 -6.05
N GLN A 62 -2.05 14.65 -6.20
CA GLN A 62 -1.73 15.93 -6.83
C GLN A 62 -2.21 16.01 -8.28
N ASP A 63 -2.10 14.91 -9.05
CA ASP A 63 -2.66 14.83 -10.41
C ASP A 63 -4.19 15.02 -10.39
N LEU A 64 -4.90 14.40 -9.43
CA LEU A 64 -6.35 14.53 -9.29
C LEU A 64 -6.77 15.94 -8.84
N VAL A 65 -5.99 16.59 -7.97
CA VAL A 65 -6.16 18.01 -7.60
C VAL A 65 -6.02 18.90 -8.84
N SER A 66 -4.95 18.69 -9.62
CA SER A 66 -4.71 19.45 -10.85
C SER A 66 -5.82 19.26 -11.89
N GLY A 67 -6.43 18.07 -11.92
CA GLY A 67 -7.60 17.75 -12.74
C GLY A 67 -8.94 18.22 -12.15
N GLY A 68 -8.96 18.91 -11.01
CA GLY A 68 -10.18 19.40 -10.38
C GLY A 68 -11.07 18.31 -9.76
N MET A 69 -10.56 17.08 -9.61
CA MET A 69 -11.31 15.93 -9.09
C MET A 69 -11.23 15.79 -7.58
N VAL A 70 -10.19 16.34 -6.94
CA VAL A 70 -10.00 16.36 -5.49
C VAL A 70 -9.92 17.79 -5.00
N ALA A 71 -10.61 18.10 -3.92
CA ALA A 71 -10.62 19.43 -3.31
C ALA A 71 -9.26 19.70 -2.66
N VAL A 72 -8.55 20.73 -3.11
CA VAL A 72 -7.19 21.07 -2.67
C VAL A 72 -7.09 21.25 -1.15
N SER A 73 -8.11 21.85 -0.52
CA SER A 73 -8.15 22.10 0.92
C SER A 73 -8.35 20.85 1.79
N SER A 74 -8.62 19.70 1.17
CA SER A 74 -8.83 18.41 1.86
C SER A 74 -7.63 17.48 1.82
N VAL A 75 -6.58 17.86 1.10
CA VAL A 75 -5.39 17.03 0.92
C VAL A 75 -4.65 16.88 2.24
N THR A 76 -4.46 15.64 2.67
CA THR A 76 -3.84 15.31 3.97
C THR A 76 -2.90 14.13 3.82
N ASP A 77 -1.62 14.32 4.12
CA ASP A 77 -0.65 13.23 4.12
C ASP A 77 -0.88 12.32 5.34
N ILE A 78 -1.00 11.03 5.07
CA ILE A 78 -1.18 10.00 6.11
C ILE A 78 0.18 9.61 6.69
N GLY A 79 1.19 9.45 5.83
CA GLY A 79 2.54 9.08 6.23
C GLY A 79 3.33 8.45 5.09
N LYS A 80 4.58 8.12 5.39
CA LYS A 80 5.51 7.50 4.44
C LYS A 80 5.55 5.99 4.67
N VAL A 81 5.66 5.24 3.60
CA VAL A 81 5.76 3.78 3.66
C VAL A 81 6.97 3.33 2.85
N GLY A 82 7.81 2.50 3.48
CA GLY A 82 8.92 1.83 2.81
C GLY A 82 8.50 0.49 2.18
N THR A 83 9.35 -0.01 1.30
CA THR A 83 9.22 -1.34 0.69
C THR A 83 10.09 -2.33 1.47
N GLY A 84 9.61 -3.55 1.63
CA GLY A 84 10.31 -4.61 2.33
C GLY A 84 10.27 -5.95 1.61
N VAL A 85 11.07 -6.88 2.14
CA VAL A 85 11.13 -8.27 1.69
C VAL A 85 10.43 -9.13 2.73
N ALA A 86 9.55 -10.01 2.26
CA ALA A 86 8.82 -10.96 3.08
C ALA A 86 9.08 -12.40 2.63
N VAL A 87 8.90 -13.31 3.58
CA VAL A 87 8.81 -14.75 3.35
C VAL A 87 7.53 -15.29 3.98
N ARG A 88 7.12 -16.49 3.63
CA ARG A 88 6.04 -17.20 4.32
C ARG A 88 6.38 -17.35 5.81
N ALA A 89 5.40 -17.18 6.66
CA ALA A 89 5.58 -17.35 8.12
C ALA A 89 6.13 -18.76 8.45
N GLY A 90 7.10 -18.80 9.38
CA GLY A 90 7.80 -20.04 9.74
C GLY A 90 8.94 -20.45 8.79
N THR A 91 9.17 -19.74 7.69
CA THR A 91 10.35 -19.94 6.84
C THR A 91 11.58 -19.30 7.50
N PRO A 92 12.78 -19.92 7.41
CA PRO A 92 14.03 -19.28 7.84
C PRO A 92 14.22 -17.93 7.17
N LEU A 93 14.61 -16.92 7.95
CA LEU A 93 14.76 -15.55 7.44
C LEU A 93 16.07 -15.41 6.64
N PRO A 94 16.03 -15.13 5.33
CA PRO A 94 17.24 -14.87 4.56
C PRO A 94 17.84 -13.50 4.96
N GLU A 95 19.15 -13.35 4.83
CA GLU A 95 19.80 -12.05 4.99
C GLU A 95 19.53 -11.18 3.75
N VAL A 96 18.95 -9.99 3.95
CA VAL A 96 18.57 -9.07 2.84
C VAL A 96 18.98 -7.62 3.11
N ARG A 97 19.73 -7.34 4.20
CA ARG A 97 20.07 -5.98 4.62
C ARG A 97 21.24 -5.36 3.87
N THR A 98 22.00 -6.18 3.11
CA THR A 98 23.07 -5.68 2.25
C THR A 98 22.73 -5.93 0.78
N ARG A 99 23.35 -5.15 -0.12
CA ARG A 99 23.21 -5.34 -1.57
C ARG A 99 23.52 -6.76 -2.01
N GLU A 100 24.64 -7.30 -1.54
CA GLU A 100 25.15 -8.62 -1.92
C GLU A 100 24.22 -9.73 -1.43
N ALA A 101 23.79 -9.65 -0.17
CA ALA A 101 22.90 -10.63 0.43
C ALA A 101 21.50 -10.60 -0.22
N LEU A 102 20.94 -9.40 -0.44
CA LEU A 102 19.66 -9.22 -1.12
C LEU A 102 19.72 -9.78 -2.55
N ARG A 103 20.78 -9.41 -3.31
CA ARG A 103 20.99 -9.92 -4.66
C ARG A 103 21.12 -11.44 -4.70
N GLY A 104 21.89 -12.02 -3.77
CA GLY A 104 22.07 -13.47 -3.67
C GLY A 104 20.76 -14.21 -3.42
N ASN A 105 19.93 -13.72 -2.48
CA ASN A 105 18.64 -14.33 -2.16
C ASN A 105 17.61 -14.15 -3.28
N ILE A 106 17.58 -12.99 -3.96
CA ILE A 106 16.74 -12.79 -5.15
C ILE A 106 17.11 -13.78 -6.25
N LEU A 107 18.40 -14.00 -6.51
CA LEU A 107 18.87 -14.99 -7.50
C LEU A 107 18.58 -16.44 -7.08
N ALA A 108 18.58 -16.74 -5.80
CA ALA A 108 18.29 -18.08 -5.27
C ALA A 108 16.78 -18.37 -5.12
N ALA A 109 15.94 -17.35 -5.08
CA ALA A 109 14.49 -17.53 -4.93
C ALA A 109 13.88 -18.31 -6.09
N SER A 110 13.03 -19.27 -5.77
CA SER A 110 12.26 -20.04 -6.77
C SER A 110 11.13 -19.22 -7.38
N VAL A 111 10.54 -18.32 -6.59
CA VAL A 111 9.47 -17.40 -7.01
C VAL A 111 9.67 -16.05 -6.30
N ILE A 112 9.40 -14.97 -7.01
CA ILE A 112 9.36 -13.61 -6.47
C ILE A 112 7.99 -13.02 -6.78
N VAL A 113 7.21 -12.71 -5.74
CA VAL A 113 5.89 -12.12 -5.90
C VAL A 113 5.88 -10.65 -5.54
N CYS A 114 5.22 -9.84 -6.33
CA CYS A 114 5.06 -8.41 -6.09
C CYS A 114 3.80 -7.86 -6.76
N PRO A 115 3.37 -6.63 -6.43
CA PRO A 115 2.29 -5.97 -7.17
C PRO A 115 2.66 -5.71 -8.63
N ASP A 116 1.65 -5.67 -9.50
CA ASP A 116 1.82 -5.38 -10.92
C ASP A 116 2.41 -3.96 -11.12
N PRO A 117 3.59 -3.84 -11.76
CA PRO A 117 4.23 -2.55 -12.01
C PRO A 117 3.42 -1.63 -12.94
N ALA A 118 2.48 -2.14 -13.74
CA ALA A 118 1.62 -1.32 -14.57
C ALA A 118 0.69 -0.42 -13.75
N THR A 119 0.22 -0.90 -12.59
CA THR A 119 -0.81 -0.23 -11.78
C THR A 119 -0.37 0.15 -10.39
N ALA A 120 0.67 -0.49 -9.83
CA ALA A 120 1.11 -0.31 -8.45
C ALA A 120 2.45 0.42 -8.34
N THR A 121 2.53 1.38 -7.41
CA THR A 121 3.80 2.07 -7.09
C THR A 121 4.85 1.07 -6.56
N ALA A 122 4.46 0.15 -5.68
CA ALA A 122 5.36 -0.88 -5.16
C ALA A 122 5.94 -1.77 -6.26
N GLY A 123 5.13 -2.18 -7.24
CA GLY A 123 5.60 -2.93 -8.40
C GLY A 123 6.67 -2.19 -9.20
N LYS A 124 6.47 -0.88 -9.44
CA LYS A 124 7.47 -0.04 -10.10
C LYS A 124 8.78 0.05 -9.31
N ILE A 125 8.70 0.11 -7.98
CA ILE A 125 9.87 0.12 -7.10
C ILE A 125 10.61 -1.22 -7.20
N VAL A 126 9.90 -2.34 -7.20
CA VAL A 126 10.48 -3.69 -7.35
C VAL A 126 11.19 -3.84 -8.69
N MET A 127 10.60 -3.40 -9.80
CA MET A 127 11.27 -3.47 -11.10
C MET A 127 12.57 -2.64 -11.13
N LYS A 128 12.54 -1.42 -10.59
CA LYS A 128 13.76 -0.61 -10.43
C LYS A 128 14.80 -1.27 -9.53
N LEU A 129 14.38 -2.00 -8.49
CA LEU A 129 15.28 -2.77 -7.64
C LEU A 129 15.99 -3.86 -8.46
N MET A 130 15.24 -4.63 -9.27
CA MET A 130 15.82 -5.69 -10.10
C MET A 130 16.85 -5.13 -11.10
N ASP A 131 16.53 -3.99 -11.72
CA ASP A 131 17.46 -3.30 -12.64
C ASP A 131 18.73 -2.83 -11.91
N ARG A 132 18.60 -2.18 -10.74
CA ARG A 132 19.72 -1.64 -9.96
C ARG A 132 20.61 -2.73 -9.35
N LEU A 133 20.05 -3.90 -9.07
CA LEU A 133 20.80 -5.09 -8.65
C LEU A 133 21.45 -5.83 -9.83
N GLY A 134 21.09 -5.51 -11.07
CA GLY A 134 21.55 -6.17 -12.28
C GLY A 134 21.08 -7.63 -12.36
N VAL A 135 19.84 -7.91 -11.94
CA VAL A 135 19.29 -9.28 -11.90
C VAL A 135 17.99 -9.42 -12.72
N ALA A 136 17.47 -8.35 -13.31
CA ALA A 136 16.15 -8.34 -13.94
C ALA A 136 15.97 -9.51 -14.94
N VAL A 137 16.90 -9.69 -15.86
CA VAL A 137 16.85 -10.77 -16.88
C VAL A 137 16.92 -12.17 -16.25
N GLN A 138 17.74 -12.34 -15.18
CA GLN A 138 17.94 -13.65 -14.55
C GLN A 138 16.73 -14.12 -13.73
N VAL A 139 15.83 -13.21 -13.35
CA VAL A 139 14.68 -13.53 -12.49
C VAL A 139 13.32 -13.37 -13.19
N GLU A 140 13.31 -12.90 -14.42
CA GLU A 140 12.10 -12.59 -15.18
C GLU A 140 11.08 -13.74 -15.16
N ASP A 141 11.50 -14.95 -15.46
CA ASP A 141 10.67 -16.16 -15.51
C ASP A 141 10.13 -16.60 -14.13
N ARG A 142 10.68 -16.03 -13.04
CA ARG A 142 10.30 -16.36 -11.67
C ARG A 142 9.51 -15.25 -10.98
N MET A 143 9.33 -14.12 -11.65
CA MET A 143 8.50 -13.04 -11.15
C MET A 143 7.02 -13.29 -11.41
N GLN A 144 6.21 -13.12 -10.39
CA GLN A 144 4.75 -13.19 -10.49
C GLN A 144 4.14 -11.88 -10.00
N PHE A 145 3.27 -11.31 -10.83
CA PHE A 145 2.62 -10.04 -10.58
C PHE A 145 1.18 -10.22 -10.10
N TYR A 146 0.82 -9.48 -9.08
CA TYR A 146 -0.50 -9.53 -8.46
C TYR A 146 -1.18 -8.16 -8.51
N PRO A 147 -2.52 -8.09 -8.43
CA PRO A 147 -3.25 -6.82 -8.52
C PRO A 147 -2.85 -5.78 -7.47
N ASN A 148 -2.36 -6.20 -6.30
CA ASN A 148 -1.84 -5.36 -5.20
C ASN A 148 -0.95 -6.18 -4.28
N GLY A 149 -0.33 -5.53 -3.28
CA GLY A 149 0.56 -6.21 -2.35
C GLY A 149 -0.14 -7.20 -1.42
N TYR A 150 -1.38 -6.94 -1.00
CA TYR A 150 -2.15 -7.91 -0.21
C TYR A 150 -2.36 -9.22 -0.97
N ALA A 151 -2.74 -9.15 -2.25
CA ALA A 151 -2.90 -10.35 -3.09
C ALA A 151 -1.58 -11.12 -3.23
N ALA A 152 -0.45 -10.40 -3.43
CA ALA A 152 0.88 -11.01 -3.48
C ALA A 152 1.24 -11.68 -2.14
N MET A 153 0.97 -11.02 -1.00
CA MET A 153 1.24 -11.59 0.33
C MET A 153 0.32 -12.76 0.67
N ASN A 154 -0.93 -12.75 0.24
CA ASN A 154 -1.84 -13.87 0.42
C ASN A 154 -1.36 -15.11 -0.36
N TRP A 155 -0.88 -14.91 -1.58
CA TRP A 155 -0.27 -16.00 -2.34
C TRP A 155 0.96 -16.56 -1.61
N LEU A 156 1.86 -15.68 -1.15
CA LEU A 156 3.07 -16.08 -0.43
C LEU A 156 2.74 -16.85 0.87
N ALA A 157 1.72 -16.41 1.60
CA ALA A 157 1.25 -17.07 2.82
C ALA A 157 0.76 -18.51 2.56
N ALA A 158 0.16 -18.75 1.40
CA ALA A 158 -0.36 -20.05 0.97
C ALA A 158 0.67 -20.91 0.22
N SER A 159 1.84 -20.37 -0.09
CA SER A 159 2.89 -21.05 -0.84
C SER A 159 3.60 -22.12 -0.03
N SER A 160 4.36 -22.99 -0.70
CA SER A 160 5.05 -24.12 -0.06
C SER A 160 6.48 -24.36 -0.58
N GLY A 161 7.00 -23.46 -1.41
CA GLY A 161 8.34 -23.54 -1.96
C GLY A 161 9.43 -23.36 -0.91
N ALA A 162 10.66 -23.76 -1.24
CA ALA A 162 11.78 -23.72 -0.30
C ALA A 162 12.25 -22.30 0.00
N LEU A 163 12.31 -21.43 -1.02
CA LEU A 163 12.64 -20.01 -0.90
C LEU A 163 11.78 -19.22 -1.89
N GLU A 164 10.76 -18.59 -1.39
CA GLU A 164 9.86 -17.71 -2.14
C GLU A 164 9.86 -16.35 -1.47
N LEU A 165 10.04 -15.30 -2.23
CA LEU A 165 10.16 -13.94 -1.73
C LEU A 165 8.95 -13.10 -2.15
N GLY A 166 8.41 -12.36 -1.21
CA GLY A 166 7.44 -11.30 -1.48
C GLY A 166 8.09 -9.93 -1.31
N ILE A 167 7.89 -9.02 -2.26
CA ILE A 167 8.45 -7.66 -2.17
C ILE A 167 7.34 -6.66 -2.45
N THR A 168 6.94 -5.91 -1.42
CA THR A 168 5.91 -4.89 -1.51
C THR A 168 6.04 -3.85 -0.39
N GLN A 169 5.06 -2.96 -0.24
CA GLN A 169 5.01 -1.98 0.86
C GLN A 169 4.93 -2.70 2.21
N ASN A 170 5.67 -2.20 3.21
CA ASN A 170 5.67 -2.79 4.55
C ASN A 170 4.26 -2.88 5.15
N THR A 171 3.39 -1.93 4.82
CA THR A 171 1.99 -1.88 5.26
C THR A 171 1.09 -2.96 4.65
N GLU A 172 1.54 -3.64 3.61
CA GLU A 172 0.85 -4.78 3.01
C GLU A 172 1.43 -6.12 3.50
N ILE A 173 2.62 -6.09 4.12
CA ILE A 173 3.27 -7.26 4.72
C ILE A 173 2.85 -7.43 6.19
N LEU A 174 3.04 -6.38 7.00
CA LEU A 174 2.89 -6.43 8.45
C LEU A 174 1.51 -6.90 8.95
N PRO A 175 0.39 -6.53 8.31
CA PRO A 175 -0.92 -6.97 8.75
C PRO A 175 -1.24 -8.44 8.40
N ASN A 176 -0.46 -9.10 7.55
CA ASN A 176 -0.74 -10.46 7.11
C ASN A 176 -0.01 -11.50 8.02
N PRO A 177 -0.73 -12.25 8.85
CA PRO A 177 -0.11 -13.21 9.79
C PRO A 177 0.53 -14.43 9.08
N GLY A 178 0.21 -14.67 7.82
CA GLY A 178 0.77 -15.76 7.02
C GLY A 178 2.14 -15.49 6.42
N VAL A 179 2.65 -14.25 6.56
CA VAL A 179 3.99 -13.87 6.09
C VAL A 179 4.79 -13.19 7.20
N THR A 180 6.09 -13.16 7.05
CA THR A 180 7.01 -12.47 7.96
C THR A 180 7.83 -11.45 7.18
N LEU A 181 7.82 -10.19 7.62
CA LEU A 181 8.72 -9.17 7.13
C LEU A 181 10.16 -9.54 7.53
N VAL A 182 11.00 -9.85 6.57
CA VAL A 182 12.42 -10.16 6.78
C VAL A 182 13.18 -8.89 7.16
N ALA A 183 13.08 -7.87 6.32
CA ALA A 183 13.59 -6.52 6.57
C ALA A 183 13.02 -5.54 5.53
N PRO A 184 13.04 -4.22 5.82
CA PRO A 184 12.95 -3.20 4.79
C PRO A 184 14.09 -3.36 3.77
N LEU A 185 13.90 -2.88 2.55
CA LEU A 185 14.99 -2.81 1.57
C LEU A 185 16.16 -1.99 2.14
N PRO A 186 17.42 -2.31 1.79
CA PRO A 186 18.57 -1.47 2.12
C PRO A 186 18.36 -0.02 1.69
N ASP A 187 18.87 0.93 2.46
CA ASP A 187 18.64 2.38 2.27
C ASP A 187 18.94 2.86 0.85
N GLU A 188 19.98 2.30 0.23
CA GLU A 188 20.34 2.64 -1.15
C GLU A 188 19.25 2.26 -2.16
N PHE A 189 18.41 1.27 -1.88
CA PHE A 189 17.30 0.83 -2.74
C PHE A 189 15.94 1.31 -2.25
N GLN A 190 15.87 1.85 -1.02
CA GLN A 190 14.62 2.26 -0.42
C GLN A 190 14.02 3.47 -1.15
N MET A 191 12.79 3.34 -1.58
CA MET A 191 11.99 4.44 -2.11
C MET A 191 10.71 4.53 -1.28
N LYS A 192 10.65 5.53 -0.39
CA LYS A 192 9.47 5.75 0.45
C LYS A 192 8.36 6.41 -0.35
N THR A 193 7.16 5.87 -0.24
CA THR A 193 5.95 6.42 -0.84
C THR A 193 5.17 7.17 0.23
N VAL A 194 4.85 8.44 -0.01
CA VAL A 194 3.88 9.19 0.79
C VAL A 194 2.48 8.79 0.34
N TYR A 195 1.64 8.33 1.27
CA TYR A 195 0.21 8.13 1.05
C TYR A 195 -0.57 9.33 1.56
N THR A 196 -1.52 9.76 0.75
CA THR A 196 -2.25 11.00 0.94
C THR A 196 -3.73 10.74 0.73
N ALA A 197 -4.56 11.27 1.61
CA ALA A 197 -6.02 11.28 1.49
C ALA A 197 -6.49 12.59 0.86
N GLY A 198 -7.62 12.54 0.17
CA GLY A 198 -8.32 13.71 -0.34
C GLY A 198 -9.82 13.47 -0.45
N VAL A 199 -10.60 14.53 -0.31
CA VAL A 199 -12.06 14.50 -0.53
C VAL A 199 -12.33 14.81 -2.00
N ALA A 200 -13.20 14.02 -2.63
CA ALA A 200 -13.61 14.26 -4.01
C ALA A 200 -14.30 15.63 -4.15
N ALA A 201 -14.01 16.35 -5.23
CA ALA A 201 -14.59 17.67 -5.47
C ALA A 201 -16.13 17.64 -5.59
N HIS A 202 -16.67 16.50 -6.02
CA HIS A 202 -18.10 16.25 -6.14
C HIS A 202 -18.58 15.16 -5.19
N ALA A 203 -17.97 15.06 -3.99
CA ALA A 203 -18.40 14.12 -2.96
C ALA A 203 -19.89 14.32 -2.63
N ALA A 204 -20.62 13.22 -2.53
CA ALA A 204 -22.03 13.26 -2.14
C ALA A 204 -22.19 13.64 -0.65
N GLN A 205 -21.17 13.35 0.16
CA GLN A 205 -21.15 13.58 1.61
C GLN A 205 -19.88 14.35 2.03
N PRO A 206 -19.68 15.61 1.59
CA PRO A 206 -18.40 16.31 1.75
C PRO A 206 -18.00 16.55 3.22
N GLU A 207 -18.95 16.80 4.12
CA GLU A 207 -18.66 17.01 5.55
C GLU A 207 -18.26 15.70 6.24
N LEU A 208 -18.98 14.60 5.95
CA LEU A 208 -18.61 13.28 6.45
C LEU A 208 -17.25 12.81 5.91
N ALA A 209 -16.95 13.13 4.65
CA ALA A 209 -15.67 12.83 4.03
C ALA A 209 -14.51 13.57 4.72
N ARG A 210 -14.70 14.85 5.06
CA ARG A 210 -13.70 15.63 5.83
C ARG A 210 -13.53 15.10 7.24
N ASP A 211 -14.61 14.74 7.94
CA ASP A 211 -14.54 14.12 9.27
C ASP A 211 -13.77 12.81 9.21
N PHE A 212 -14.06 11.95 8.23
CA PHE A 212 -13.34 10.68 8.04
C PHE A 212 -11.83 10.89 7.84
N VAL A 213 -11.43 11.79 6.94
CA VAL A 213 -10.02 12.11 6.68
C VAL A 213 -9.34 12.68 7.94
N SER A 214 -10.03 13.56 8.68
CA SER A 214 -9.51 14.13 9.93
C SER A 214 -9.25 13.05 10.98
N ARG A 215 -10.17 12.08 11.12
CA ARG A 215 -10.03 10.95 12.06
C ARG A 215 -8.83 10.09 11.76
N MET A 216 -8.50 9.86 10.49
CA MET A 216 -7.29 9.08 10.14
C MET A 216 -6.01 9.64 10.75
N MET A 217 -5.95 10.95 10.97
CA MET A 217 -4.80 11.65 11.55
C MET A 217 -4.95 11.92 13.05
N ALA A 218 -6.06 11.54 13.65
CA ALA A 218 -6.30 11.72 15.07
C ALA A 218 -5.27 10.97 15.93
N ALA A 219 -4.95 11.54 17.09
CA ALA A 219 -3.91 11.02 17.98
C ALA A 219 -4.13 9.54 18.36
N GLU A 220 -5.38 9.13 18.48
CA GLU A 220 -5.77 7.75 18.82
C GLU A 220 -5.37 6.72 17.74
N PHE A 221 -5.30 7.11 16.45
CA PHE A 221 -4.91 6.22 15.35
C PHE A 221 -3.41 6.23 15.03
N ARG A 222 -2.64 7.14 15.61
CA ARG A 222 -1.17 7.18 15.40
C ARG A 222 -0.45 5.88 15.78
N PRO A 223 -0.78 5.20 16.91
CA PRO A 223 -0.19 3.89 17.19
C PRO A 223 -0.52 2.85 16.11
N SER A 224 -1.75 2.85 15.61
CA SER A 224 -2.18 1.94 14.53
C SER A 224 -1.46 2.20 13.22
N LEU A 225 -1.26 3.47 12.86
CA LEU A 225 -0.48 3.86 11.68
C LEU A 225 0.96 3.32 11.79
N ARG A 226 1.64 3.52 12.94
CA ARG A 226 3.00 3.01 13.15
C ARG A 226 3.05 1.48 13.14
N ALA A 227 2.10 0.81 13.80
CA ALA A 227 2.02 -0.65 13.82
C ALA A 227 1.78 -1.24 12.43
N ALA A 228 0.99 -0.56 11.59
CA ALA A 228 0.79 -0.93 10.20
C ALA A 228 2.02 -0.67 9.31
N GLY A 229 3.04 0.05 9.78
CA GLY A 229 4.28 0.31 9.05
C GLY A 229 4.38 1.70 8.41
N PHE A 230 3.49 2.62 8.76
CA PHE A 230 3.63 4.03 8.38
C PHE A 230 4.67 4.74 9.24
N GLU A 231 5.54 5.48 8.60
CA GLU A 231 6.36 6.51 9.23
C GLU A 231 5.55 7.81 9.24
N ILE A 232 5.19 8.26 10.43
CA ILE A 232 4.46 9.52 10.66
C ILE A 232 5.33 10.46 11.49
N ASP A 233 5.31 11.73 11.14
CA ASP A 233 6.02 12.76 11.89
C ASP A 233 5.43 12.87 13.31
N THR A 234 6.29 13.11 14.29
CA THR A 234 5.95 13.22 15.73
C THR A 234 5.21 14.51 16.05
#